data_742bc96d429d0814b013e2e2dd7c3c79
#
_entry.id   742bc96d429d0814b013e2e2dd7c3c79
#
_cell.length_a   1.000
_cell.length_b   1.000
_cell.length_c   1.000
_cell.angle_alpha   90.00
_cell.angle_beta   90.00
_cell.angle_gamma   90.00
#
_symmetry.space_group_name_H-M   'P 1'
#
loop_
_entity.id
_entity.type
_entity.pdbx_description
1 polymer ?
#
loop_
_entity_poly.entity_id
_entity_poly.type
_entity_poly.pdbx_seq_one_letter_code
_entity_poly.pdbx_strand_id
1 'polypeptide(L)'
;MNLLLNKSENNFEQCIKCTICTVYCPVSKVNPDYPGPKHSGPDGERLRLKDPEFYDESLKYCINCKRCEVACPSNVKIGDIIQIARIKYSKKKPILRDVILAHTDFMGTLATPFAPIVNAMTSFKPVKSLIEPILKIDKRRSLPKYSFGTFRSWYKNVAEEQKKYPTQVSYFHGCYVNYNNPQLGKDMIKVLNSLNIGIQLLEKERCCGIALISNGFIDKAKKNATIDEAEIRKSVIDKKLPVITTSSSCTFTVRDEHSHLLGVDNSSVKDQVELATRYIYRLLSSSDTKLKFKNKPLKIAYHTPCHMAKLGWTYYSVELLKLIPNVEVTVLESNCCGIAGTFGFKKENHEVSKKIGDPLFNQIETGGFDLVATDCETCKWQIEMFTTKKCEHPLSIIANALED
;
A
#
# COMPACT_ATOMS: atom_id res chain seq x y z
N MET A 1 25.70 -2.44 13.92
CA MET A 1 24.70 -1.61 13.21
C MET A 1 23.63 -1.22 14.23
N ASN A 2 23.79 -0.04 14.85
CA ASN A 2 22.88 0.44 15.90
C ASN A 2 21.59 1.01 15.23
N LEU A 3 20.62 0.14 14.99
CA LEU A 3 19.22 0.55 14.83
C LEU A 3 18.65 0.82 16.25
N LEU A 4 19.17 1.88 16.87
CA LEU A 4 18.61 2.41 18.10
C LEU A 4 17.41 3.27 17.68
N LEU A 5 16.24 2.64 17.61
CA LEU A 5 15.06 3.41 17.97
C LEU A 5 15.29 3.94 19.37
N ASN A 6 15.30 5.24 19.52
CA ASN A 6 15.30 5.86 20.82
C ASN A 6 14.20 5.20 21.66
N LYS A 7 14.51 4.79 22.90
CA LYS A 7 13.52 4.22 23.82
C LYS A 7 12.26 5.09 23.96
N SER A 8 12.38 6.39 23.69
CA SER A 8 11.29 7.38 23.70
C SER A 8 10.28 7.24 22.54
N GLU A 9 10.66 6.65 21.39
CA GLU A 9 9.77 6.52 20.22
C GLU A 9 8.91 5.27 20.27
N ASN A 10 9.31 4.24 21.02
CA ASN A 10 8.65 2.95 21.09
C ASN A 10 7.39 2.95 21.96
N ASN A 11 7.29 3.85 22.89
CA ASN A 11 6.23 4.06 23.89
C ASN A 11 5.49 2.79 24.41
N PHE A 12 6.15 1.62 24.39
CA PHE A 12 5.53 0.36 24.79
C PHE A 12 5.14 0.34 26.28
N GLU A 13 5.81 1.13 27.11
CA GLU A 13 5.52 1.28 28.55
C GLU A 13 4.15 1.93 28.80
N GLN A 14 3.64 2.71 27.86
CA GLN A 14 2.30 3.31 27.92
C GLN A 14 1.18 2.27 27.74
N CYS A 15 1.52 1.01 27.45
CA CYS A 15 0.53 -0.05 27.28
C CYS A 15 -0.17 -0.38 28.60
N ILE A 16 -1.45 -0.04 28.70
CA ILE A 16 -2.35 -0.30 29.85
C ILE A 16 -2.87 -1.75 29.90
N LYS A 17 -2.40 -2.64 29.03
CA LYS A 17 -2.75 -4.07 28.96
C LYS A 17 -4.24 -4.38 28.71
N CYS A 18 -5.00 -3.48 28.11
CA CYS A 18 -6.45 -3.61 27.86
C CYS A 18 -6.84 -4.66 26.81
N THR A 19 -5.90 -5.22 26.05
CA THR A 19 -6.08 -6.25 25.00
C THR A 19 -6.89 -5.84 23.76
N ILE A 20 -7.41 -4.61 23.66
CA ILE A 20 -8.17 -4.11 22.50
C ILE A 20 -7.46 -4.40 21.17
N CYS A 21 -6.14 -4.20 21.12
CA CYS A 21 -5.33 -4.47 19.93
C CYS A 21 -5.42 -5.93 19.45
N THR A 22 -5.59 -6.90 20.35
CA THR A 22 -5.78 -8.32 20.02
C THR A 22 -7.15 -8.57 19.45
N VAL A 23 -8.19 -7.94 20.01
CA VAL A 23 -9.58 -8.04 19.50
C VAL A 23 -9.69 -7.49 18.08
N TYR A 24 -9.00 -6.40 17.79
CA TYR A 24 -8.98 -5.78 16.45
C TYR A 24 -8.02 -6.44 15.46
N CYS A 25 -7.19 -7.39 15.91
CA CYS A 25 -6.21 -8.04 15.03
C CYS A 25 -6.90 -9.05 14.09
N PRO A 26 -6.81 -8.85 12.76
CA PRO A 26 -7.45 -9.76 11.82
C PRO A 26 -6.78 -11.15 11.81
N VAL A 27 -5.49 -11.23 12.16
CA VAL A 27 -4.76 -12.51 12.18
C VAL A 27 -5.13 -13.33 13.40
N SER A 28 -5.15 -12.74 14.61
CA SER A 28 -5.49 -13.50 15.83
C SER A 28 -6.94 -13.99 15.86
N LYS A 29 -7.82 -13.39 15.05
CA LYS A 29 -9.20 -13.88 14.89
C LYS A 29 -9.30 -15.22 14.14
N VAL A 30 -8.33 -15.54 13.28
CA VAL A 30 -8.40 -16.68 12.34
C VAL A 30 -7.22 -17.63 12.43
N ASN A 31 -6.15 -17.25 13.11
CA ASN A 31 -4.95 -18.06 13.30
C ASN A 31 -4.69 -18.27 14.80
N PRO A 32 -4.97 -19.46 15.35
CA PRO A 32 -4.77 -19.76 16.77
C PRO A 32 -3.30 -19.73 17.20
N ASP A 33 -2.36 -19.90 16.28
CA ASP A 33 -0.91 -19.85 16.58
C ASP A 33 -0.41 -18.42 16.82
N TYR A 34 -1.26 -17.41 16.59
CA TYR A 34 -0.90 -16.01 16.82
C TYR A 34 -1.58 -15.45 18.08
N PRO A 35 -0.87 -15.33 19.19
CA PRO A 35 -1.44 -14.85 20.47
C PRO A 35 -1.86 -13.38 20.43
N GLY A 36 -1.52 -12.67 19.36
CA GLY A 36 -1.96 -11.31 19.08
C GLY A 36 -0.93 -10.22 19.37
N PRO A 37 -1.25 -8.98 18.93
CA PRO A 37 -0.31 -7.86 18.97
C PRO A 37 0.15 -7.45 20.35
N LYS A 38 -0.70 -7.60 21.40
CA LYS A 38 -0.31 -7.30 22.77
C LYS A 38 0.85 -8.17 23.21
N HIS A 39 0.75 -9.48 22.99
CA HIS A 39 1.79 -10.46 23.34
C HIS A 39 3.07 -10.20 22.53
N SER A 40 2.96 -10.15 21.21
CA SER A 40 4.13 -10.04 20.32
C SER A 40 4.80 -8.65 20.35
N GLY A 41 4.05 -7.61 20.67
CA GLY A 41 4.51 -6.22 20.77
C GLY A 41 4.95 -5.83 22.18
N PRO A 42 4.11 -5.10 22.95
CA PRO A 42 4.52 -4.54 24.24
C PRO A 42 4.99 -5.56 25.28
N ASP A 43 4.32 -6.71 25.38
CA ASP A 43 4.73 -7.74 26.36
C ASP A 43 6.04 -8.42 25.90
N GLY A 44 6.17 -8.71 24.61
CA GLY A 44 7.42 -9.24 24.04
C GLY A 44 8.59 -8.26 24.20
N GLU A 45 8.34 -6.95 24.11
CA GLU A 45 9.40 -5.95 24.34
C GLU A 45 9.87 -5.93 25.78
N ARG A 46 8.95 -6.08 26.75
CA ARG A 46 9.33 -6.22 28.16
C ARG A 46 10.20 -7.46 28.43
N LEU A 47 9.94 -8.56 27.70
CA LEU A 47 10.77 -9.76 27.79
C LEU A 47 12.15 -9.53 27.17
N ARG A 48 12.22 -8.84 26.01
CA ARG A 48 13.49 -8.48 25.34
C ARG A 48 14.36 -7.52 26.13
N LEU A 49 13.79 -6.72 27.03
CA LEU A 49 14.57 -5.91 27.97
C LEU A 49 15.29 -6.75 29.06
N LYS A 50 14.71 -7.92 29.41
CA LYS A 50 15.30 -8.85 30.39
C LYS A 50 16.23 -9.82 29.71
N ASP A 51 15.88 -10.31 28.55
CA ASP A 51 16.66 -11.23 27.72
C ASP A 51 16.75 -10.66 26.30
N PRO A 52 17.84 -9.96 25.95
CA PRO A 52 18.03 -9.36 24.63
C PRO A 52 18.02 -10.32 23.44
N GLU A 53 18.21 -11.63 23.70
CA GLU A 53 18.15 -12.68 22.67
C GLU A 53 16.74 -13.29 22.52
N PHE A 54 15.79 -12.88 23.36
CA PHE A 54 14.42 -13.39 23.31
C PHE A 54 13.76 -13.15 21.94
N TYR A 55 13.41 -14.22 21.28
CA TYR A 55 12.69 -14.22 20.02
C TYR A 55 11.44 -15.11 20.11
N ASP A 56 10.29 -14.51 19.83
CA ASP A 56 9.02 -15.21 19.74
C ASP A 56 8.70 -15.55 18.29
N GLU A 57 8.61 -16.83 17.96
CA GLU A 57 8.26 -17.33 16.62
C GLU A 57 6.91 -16.80 16.11
N SER A 58 6.00 -16.40 16.98
CA SER A 58 4.70 -15.83 16.60
C SER A 58 4.80 -14.49 15.87
N LEU A 59 5.93 -13.77 16.01
CA LEU A 59 6.20 -12.51 15.30
C LEU A 59 6.02 -12.64 13.78
N LYS A 60 6.27 -13.83 13.21
CA LYS A 60 6.14 -14.11 11.78
C LYS A 60 4.71 -13.95 11.24
N TYR A 61 3.70 -14.06 12.11
CA TYR A 61 2.29 -13.96 11.74
C TYR A 61 1.79 -12.52 11.64
N CYS A 62 2.51 -11.56 12.20
CA CYS A 62 2.14 -10.16 12.08
C CYS A 62 2.25 -9.68 10.61
N ILE A 63 1.15 -9.19 10.07
CA ILE A 63 1.02 -8.71 8.69
C ILE A 63 1.26 -7.20 8.53
N ASN A 64 1.72 -6.52 9.57
CA ASN A 64 2.03 -5.08 9.58
C ASN A 64 0.88 -4.15 9.12
N CYS A 65 -0.37 -4.51 9.37
CA CYS A 65 -1.54 -3.74 8.93
C CYS A 65 -1.85 -2.51 9.81
N LYS A 66 -1.14 -2.30 10.91
CA LYS A 66 -1.28 -1.17 11.85
C LYS A 66 -2.66 -1.04 12.54
N ARG A 67 -3.60 -1.96 12.34
CA ARG A 67 -4.93 -1.90 12.98
C ARG A 67 -4.86 -1.91 14.50
N CYS A 68 -3.90 -2.61 15.08
CA CYS A 68 -3.62 -2.60 16.52
C CYS A 68 -3.23 -1.22 17.03
N GLU A 69 -2.54 -0.41 16.24
CA GLU A 69 -2.16 0.95 16.57
C GLU A 69 -3.33 1.93 16.44
N VAL A 70 -4.16 1.77 15.38
CA VAL A 70 -5.38 2.56 15.19
C VAL A 70 -6.36 2.37 16.36
N ALA A 71 -6.46 1.13 16.86
CA ALA A 71 -7.36 0.79 17.97
C ALA A 71 -6.77 1.08 19.36
N CYS A 72 -5.49 1.44 19.48
CA CYS A 72 -4.82 1.58 20.77
C CYS A 72 -5.19 2.91 21.48
N PRO A 73 -5.89 2.89 22.63
CA PRO A 73 -6.26 4.12 23.35
C PRO A 73 -5.04 4.89 23.92
N SER A 74 -3.91 4.18 24.11
CA SER A 74 -2.66 4.78 24.60
C SER A 74 -1.68 5.09 23.47
N ASN A 75 -2.12 5.03 22.20
CA ASN A 75 -1.31 5.32 21.01
C ASN A 75 0.05 4.58 20.94
N VAL A 76 0.11 3.36 21.48
CA VAL A 76 1.33 2.54 21.46
C VAL A 76 1.61 2.09 20.02
N LYS A 77 2.84 2.24 19.55
CA LYS A 77 3.31 1.85 18.21
C LYS A 77 3.53 0.33 18.10
N ILE A 78 2.48 -0.43 18.36
CA ILE A 78 2.53 -1.90 18.51
C ILE A 78 3.07 -2.60 17.25
N GLY A 79 2.63 -2.16 16.07
CA GLY A 79 3.08 -2.71 14.80
C GLY A 79 4.57 -2.45 14.56
N ASP A 80 5.06 -1.24 14.89
CA ASP A 80 6.48 -0.88 14.77
C ASP A 80 7.32 -1.74 15.71
N ILE A 81 6.90 -1.90 16.98
CA ILE A 81 7.58 -2.77 17.95
C ILE A 81 7.75 -4.18 17.38
N ILE A 82 6.69 -4.75 16.81
CA ILE A 82 6.72 -6.10 16.24
C ILE A 82 7.65 -6.15 15.01
N GLN A 83 7.57 -5.17 14.11
CA GLN A 83 8.42 -5.17 12.91
C GLN A 83 9.89 -5.00 13.25
N ILE A 84 10.23 -4.13 14.20
CA ILE A 84 11.60 -3.97 14.68
C ILE A 84 12.12 -5.24 15.31
N ALA A 85 11.31 -5.91 16.14
CA ALA A 85 11.69 -7.19 16.72
C ALA A 85 11.94 -8.25 15.62
N ARG A 86 11.11 -8.29 14.57
CA ARG A 86 11.34 -9.16 13.41
C ARG A 86 12.65 -8.84 12.70
N ILE A 87 12.90 -7.56 12.45
CA ILE A 87 14.12 -7.10 11.76
C ILE A 87 15.37 -7.49 12.56
N LYS A 88 15.33 -7.25 13.88
CA LYS A 88 16.50 -7.42 14.76
C LYS A 88 16.81 -8.87 15.08
N TYR A 89 15.77 -9.67 15.35
CA TYR A 89 15.94 -10.99 15.97
C TYR A 89 15.62 -12.17 15.04
N SER A 90 14.99 -11.96 13.87
CA SER A 90 14.72 -13.06 12.96
C SER A 90 16.01 -13.62 12.36
N LYS A 91 16.25 -14.91 12.62
CA LYS A 91 17.38 -15.67 12.01
C LYS A 91 17.01 -16.29 10.66
N LYS A 92 15.77 -16.11 10.19
CA LYS A 92 15.28 -16.70 8.95
C LYS A 92 15.90 -16.02 7.75
N LYS A 93 16.60 -16.79 6.92
CA LYS A 93 17.13 -16.31 5.63
C LYS A 93 16.01 -16.27 4.59
N PRO A 94 15.92 -15.21 3.75
CA PRO A 94 15.00 -15.16 2.63
C PRO A 94 15.27 -16.29 1.63
N ILE A 95 14.20 -16.89 1.10
CA ILE A 95 14.28 -17.89 0.03
C ILE A 95 14.01 -17.25 -1.33
N LEU A 96 14.22 -17.99 -2.45
CA LEU A 96 14.04 -17.47 -3.81
C LEU A 96 12.69 -16.77 -4.02
N ARG A 97 11.61 -17.34 -3.49
CA ARG A 97 10.29 -16.72 -3.51
C ARG A 97 10.28 -15.32 -2.89
N ASP A 98 10.90 -15.18 -1.74
CA ASP A 98 10.91 -13.90 -1.01
C ASP A 98 11.71 -12.84 -1.80
N VAL A 99 12.75 -13.26 -2.53
CA VAL A 99 13.49 -12.39 -3.46
C VAL A 99 12.57 -11.91 -4.59
N ILE A 100 11.86 -12.84 -5.25
CA ILE A 100 10.96 -12.52 -6.38
C ILE A 100 9.84 -11.57 -5.93
N LEU A 101 9.20 -11.85 -4.79
CA LEU A 101 8.07 -11.06 -4.30
C LEU A 101 8.50 -9.69 -3.74
N ALA A 102 9.73 -9.56 -3.25
CA ALA A 102 10.21 -8.33 -2.61
C ALA A 102 10.80 -7.32 -3.60
N HIS A 103 11.50 -7.79 -4.63
CA HIS A 103 12.24 -6.90 -5.56
C HIS A 103 11.37 -6.48 -6.75
N THR A 104 10.28 -5.78 -6.46
CA THR A 104 9.26 -5.39 -7.45
C THR A 104 9.81 -4.54 -8.60
N ASP A 105 10.76 -3.62 -8.35
CA ASP A 105 11.41 -2.83 -9.40
C ASP A 105 12.22 -3.69 -10.35
N PHE A 106 13.01 -4.63 -9.81
CA PHE A 106 13.82 -5.54 -10.62
C PHE A 106 12.94 -6.47 -11.44
N MET A 107 11.96 -7.09 -10.79
CA MET A 107 11.03 -8.01 -11.47
C MET A 107 10.19 -7.28 -12.53
N GLY A 108 9.76 -6.06 -12.24
CA GLY A 108 9.04 -5.23 -13.20
C GLY A 108 9.88 -4.87 -14.41
N THR A 109 11.13 -4.46 -14.19
CA THR A 109 12.08 -4.14 -15.28
C THR A 109 12.34 -5.36 -16.18
N LEU A 110 12.50 -6.54 -15.57
CA LEU A 110 12.76 -7.78 -16.31
C LEU A 110 11.51 -8.28 -17.05
N ALA A 111 10.34 -8.21 -16.43
CA ALA A 111 9.11 -8.80 -16.97
C ALA A 111 8.41 -7.90 -18.02
N THR A 112 8.49 -6.58 -17.90
CA THR A 112 7.77 -5.64 -18.78
C THR A 112 8.07 -5.83 -20.28
N PRO A 113 9.31 -6.00 -20.75
CA PRO A 113 9.57 -6.22 -22.18
C PRO A 113 8.92 -7.51 -22.72
N PHE A 114 8.74 -8.50 -21.85
CA PHE A 114 8.16 -9.80 -22.17
C PHE A 114 6.77 -10.00 -21.57
N ALA A 115 6.08 -8.92 -21.23
CA ALA A 115 4.81 -8.95 -20.49
C ALA A 115 3.75 -9.89 -21.08
N PRO A 116 3.50 -9.95 -22.41
CA PRO A 116 2.52 -10.88 -22.97
C PRO A 116 2.84 -12.34 -22.64
N ILE A 117 4.11 -12.75 -22.77
CA ILE A 117 4.58 -14.11 -22.50
C ILE A 117 4.51 -14.41 -21.00
N VAL A 118 5.05 -13.51 -20.17
CA VAL A 118 5.06 -13.66 -18.69
C VAL A 118 3.62 -13.76 -18.17
N ASN A 119 2.72 -12.91 -18.65
CA ASN A 119 1.32 -12.91 -18.24
C ASN A 119 0.59 -14.19 -18.66
N ALA A 120 0.85 -14.70 -19.86
CA ALA A 120 0.31 -15.98 -20.33
C ALA A 120 0.79 -17.13 -19.46
N MET A 121 2.11 -17.22 -19.21
CA MET A 121 2.71 -18.26 -18.37
C MET A 121 2.17 -18.22 -16.94
N THR A 122 2.12 -17.05 -16.32
CA THR A 122 1.65 -16.89 -14.93
C THR A 122 0.13 -17.06 -14.76
N SER A 123 -0.63 -17.01 -15.85
CA SER A 123 -2.07 -17.30 -15.87
C SER A 123 -2.38 -18.77 -16.11
N PHE A 124 -1.45 -19.54 -16.72
CA PHE A 124 -1.67 -20.92 -17.13
C PHE A 124 -1.57 -21.89 -15.95
N LYS A 125 -2.68 -22.58 -15.61
CA LYS A 125 -2.78 -23.44 -14.42
C LYS A 125 -1.69 -24.53 -14.33
N PRO A 126 -1.32 -25.27 -15.41
CA PRO A 126 -0.23 -26.23 -15.36
C PRO A 126 1.11 -25.62 -14.95
N VAL A 127 1.46 -24.43 -15.49
CA VAL A 127 2.69 -23.73 -15.11
C VAL A 127 2.68 -23.37 -13.62
N LYS A 128 1.57 -22.85 -13.11
CA LYS A 128 1.44 -22.57 -11.66
C LYS A 128 1.65 -23.82 -10.80
N SER A 129 1.11 -24.96 -11.23
CA SER A 129 1.27 -26.22 -10.50
C SER A 129 2.71 -26.73 -10.52
N LEU A 130 3.46 -26.49 -11.62
CA LEU A 130 4.86 -26.85 -11.75
C LEU A 130 5.78 -25.98 -10.89
N ILE A 131 5.49 -24.67 -10.80
CA ILE A 131 6.33 -23.72 -10.05
C ILE A 131 5.99 -23.66 -8.55
N GLU A 132 4.80 -24.10 -8.13
CA GLU A 132 4.38 -24.08 -6.73
C GLU A 132 5.35 -24.81 -5.79
N PRO A 133 5.83 -26.04 -6.04
CA PRO A 133 6.78 -26.73 -5.16
C PRO A 133 8.13 -26.01 -5.06
N ILE A 134 8.54 -25.31 -6.12
CA ILE A 134 9.83 -24.59 -6.20
C ILE A 134 9.73 -23.25 -5.49
N LEU A 135 8.76 -22.44 -5.90
CA LEU A 135 8.60 -21.08 -5.38
C LEU A 135 7.73 -21.00 -4.11
N LYS A 136 6.99 -22.07 -3.78
CA LYS A 136 6.04 -22.05 -2.63
C LYS A 136 5.06 -20.86 -2.68
N ILE A 137 4.71 -20.44 -3.89
CA ILE A 137 3.60 -19.53 -4.18
C ILE A 137 2.37 -20.39 -4.46
N ASP A 138 1.24 -20.09 -3.81
CA ASP A 138 0.04 -20.90 -3.98
C ASP A 138 -0.48 -20.82 -5.43
N LYS A 139 -0.68 -21.99 -6.06
CA LYS A 139 -1.13 -22.09 -7.46
C LYS A 139 -2.51 -21.52 -7.74
N ARG A 140 -3.34 -21.37 -6.69
CA ARG A 140 -4.67 -20.74 -6.79
C ARG A 140 -4.58 -19.22 -6.93
N ARG A 141 -3.45 -18.61 -6.54
CA ARG A 141 -3.29 -17.16 -6.59
C ARG A 141 -3.30 -16.61 -8.01
N SER A 142 -4.04 -15.51 -8.19
CA SER A 142 -3.85 -14.64 -9.34
C SER A 142 -2.59 -13.82 -9.12
N LEU A 143 -1.64 -13.91 -10.02
CA LEU A 143 -0.43 -13.09 -9.99
C LEU A 143 -0.68 -11.76 -10.69
N PRO A 144 -0.05 -10.66 -10.21
CA PRO A 144 -0.15 -9.37 -10.88
C PRO A 144 0.33 -9.44 -12.32
N LYS A 145 -0.46 -8.89 -13.24
CA LYS A 145 -0.07 -8.80 -14.65
C LYS A 145 0.89 -7.63 -14.85
N TYR A 146 1.87 -7.82 -15.72
CA TYR A 146 2.76 -6.74 -16.16
C TYR A 146 2.20 -6.05 -17.40
N SER A 147 2.41 -4.74 -17.48
CA SER A 147 2.10 -3.95 -18.67
C SER A 147 3.20 -4.10 -19.72
N PHE A 148 2.82 -4.09 -20.99
CA PHE A 148 3.78 -3.93 -22.08
C PHE A 148 4.18 -2.46 -22.21
N GLY A 149 5.39 -2.12 -21.77
CA GLY A 149 5.85 -0.75 -21.58
C GLY A 149 5.58 -0.19 -20.18
N THR A 150 6.44 0.72 -19.73
CA THR A 150 6.36 1.34 -18.41
C THR A 150 5.59 2.67 -18.46
N PHE A 151 5.00 3.07 -17.32
CA PHE A 151 4.42 4.40 -17.19
C PHE A 151 5.48 5.50 -17.43
N ARG A 152 6.67 5.33 -16.89
CA ARG A 152 7.78 6.29 -17.05
C ARG A 152 8.20 6.44 -18.51
N SER A 153 8.16 5.35 -19.30
CA SER A 153 8.44 5.43 -20.75
C SER A 153 7.34 6.20 -21.50
N TRP A 154 6.09 5.90 -21.18
CA TRP A 154 4.96 6.63 -21.77
C TRP A 154 4.97 8.11 -21.39
N TYR A 155 5.28 8.45 -20.13
CA TYR A 155 5.28 9.83 -19.64
C TYR A 155 6.26 10.73 -20.40
N LYS A 156 7.35 10.20 -20.94
CA LYS A 156 8.30 10.96 -21.76
C LYS A 156 7.63 11.66 -22.95
N ASN A 157 6.57 11.07 -23.50
CA ASN A 157 5.85 11.61 -24.64
C ASN A 157 4.98 12.82 -24.29
N VAL A 158 4.60 12.97 -23.03
CA VAL A 158 3.73 14.05 -22.54
C VAL A 158 4.46 15.05 -21.62
N ALA A 159 5.71 14.79 -21.28
CA ALA A 159 6.46 15.55 -20.28
C ALA A 159 6.56 17.05 -20.60
N GLU A 160 6.76 17.42 -21.86
CA GLU A 160 6.84 18.82 -22.28
C GLU A 160 5.47 19.52 -22.21
N GLU A 161 4.39 18.80 -22.47
CA GLU A 161 3.04 19.31 -22.32
C GLU A 161 2.73 19.60 -20.83
N GLN A 162 3.16 18.73 -19.93
CA GLN A 162 2.96 18.91 -18.50
C GLN A 162 3.60 20.19 -17.95
N LYS A 163 4.70 20.66 -18.52
CA LYS A 163 5.37 21.91 -18.13
C LYS A 163 4.56 23.16 -18.40
N LYS A 164 3.56 23.10 -19.30
CA LYS A 164 2.75 24.26 -19.70
C LYS A 164 1.71 24.66 -18.63
N TYR A 165 1.39 23.77 -17.73
CA TYR A 165 0.43 24.04 -16.67
C TYR A 165 0.98 25.00 -15.61
N PRO A 166 0.21 25.99 -15.14
CA PRO A 166 0.69 27.04 -14.24
C PRO A 166 1.03 26.50 -12.84
N THR A 167 0.33 25.48 -12.42
CA THR A 167 0.59 24.79 -11.14
C THR A 167 1.22 23.44 -11.42
N GLN A 168 2.20 23.06 -10.62
CA GLN A 168 2.93 21.81 -10.78
C GLN A 168 2.92 21.00 -9.47
N VAL A 169 2.92 19.69 -9.60
CA VAL A 169 3.15 18.74 -8.49
C VAL A 169 4.17 17.69 -8.92
N SER A 170 4.89 17.13 -7.96
CA SER A 170 5.72 15.96 -8.23
C SER A 170 4.97 14.68 -7.96
N TYR A 171 5.18 13.66 -8.79
CA TYR A 171 4.51 12.37 -8.67
C TYR A 171 5.48 11.25 -8.32
N PHE A 172 5.23 10.63 -7.17
CA PHE A 172 5.80 9.36 -6.78
C PHE A 172 4.85 8.25 -7.26
N HIS A 173 5.13 7.66 -8.43
CA HIS A 173 4.21 6.72 -9.10
C HIS A 173 4.26 5.30 -8.53
N GLY A 174 5.36 4.93 -7.89
CA GLY A 174 5.56 3.58 -7.35
C GLY A 174 5.73 2.49 -8.43
N CYS A 175 6.07 1.28 -7.97
CA CYS A 175 6.31 0.14 -8.86
C CYS A 175 5.03 -0.34 -9.56
N TYR A 176 3.88 -0.30 -8.86
CA TYR A 176 2.60 -0.75 -9.42
C TYR A 176 2.19 0.04 -10.66
N VAL A 177 2.18 1.36 -10.57
CA VAL A 177 1.84 2.22 -11.71
C VAL A 177 2.86 2.06 -12.83
N ASN A 178 4.15 1.96 -12.49
CA ASN A 178 5.19 1.88 -13.50
C ASN A 178 5.13 0.58 -14.32
N TYR A 179 4.87 -0.56 -13.68
CA TYR A 179 5.04 -1.87 -14.31
C TYR A 179 3.75 -2.67 -14.49
N ASN A 180 2.74 -2.44 -13.65
CA ASN A 180 1.52 -3.25 -13.66
C ASN A 180 0.30 -2.49 -14.18
N ASN A 181 0.13 -1.23 -13.83
CA ASN A 181 -1.04 -0.44 -14.22
C ASN A 181 -0.66 1.01 -14.62
N PRO A 182 0.01 1.23 -15.77
CA PRO A 182 0.29 2.57 -16.28
C PRO A 182 -0.96 3.43 -16.49
N GLN A 183 -2.12 2.79 -16.69
CA GLN A 183 -3.37 3.51 -16.90
C GLN A 183 -3.76 4.34 -15.67
N LEU A 184 -3.54 3.87 -14.46
CA LEU A 184 -3.80 4.66 -13.25
C LEU A 184 -2.99 5.97 -13.22
N GLY A 185 -1.73 5.93 -13.66
CA GLY A 185 -0.93 7.15 -13.78
C GLY A 185 -1.45 8.11 -14.85
N LYS A 186 -1.92 7.58 -15.97
CA LYS A 186 -2.57 8.38 -17.03
C LYS A 186 -3.88 9.00 -16.56
N ASP A 187 -4.69 8.23 -15.84
CA ASP A 187 -5.95 8.69 -15.25
C ASP A 187 -5.71 9.84 -14.27
N MET A 188 -4.69 9.72 -13.42
CA MET A 188 -4.31 10.79 -12.51
C MET A 188 -3.88 12.05 -13.26
N ILE A 189 -3.06 11.92 -14.32
CA ILE A 189 -2.66 13.05 -15.16
C ILE A 189 -3.89 13.71 -15.77
N LYS A 190 -4.83 12.93 -16.33
CA LYS A 190 -6.09 13.45 -16.90
C LYS A 190 -6.87 14.28 -15.87
N VAL A 191 -7.02 13.76 -14.64
CA VAL A 191 -7.75 14.46 -13.57
C VAL A 191 -7.03 15.75 -13.16
N LEU A 192 -5.71 15.74 -12.99
CA LEU A 192 -4.98 16.95 -12.61
C LEU A 192 -4.91 17.97 -13.72
N ASN A 193 -4.75 17.55 -14.97
CA ASN A 193 -4.76 18.45 -16.11
C ASN A 193 -6.12 19.17 -16.27
N SER A 194 -7.23 18.50 -15.96
CA SER A 194 -8.56 19.16 -15.95
C SER A 194 -8.70 20.23 -14.84
N LEU A 195 -7.79 20.24 -13.89
CA LEU A 195 -7.67 21.24 -12.83
C LEU A 195 -6.53 22.26 -13.10
N ASN A 196 -5.99 22.30 -14.33
CA ASN A 196 -4.85 23.12 -14.71
C ASN A 196 -3.56 22.84 -13.90
N ILE A 197 -3.34 21.58 -13.52
CA ILE A 197 -2.17 21.14 -12.78
C ILE A 197 -1.36 20.17 -13.63
N GLY A 198 -0.09 20.49 -13.84
CA GLY A 198 0.88 19.63 -14.50
C GLY A 198 1.61 18.74 -13.48
N ILE A 199 2.23 17.69 -13.99
CA ILE A 199 2.91 16.69 -13.20
C ILE A 199 4.38 16.60 -13.61
N GLN A 200 5.28 16.53 -12.62
CA GLN A 200 6.67 16.16 -12.83
C GLN A 200 6.96 14.81 -12.16
N LEU A 201 7.69 13.91 -12.81
CA LEU A 201 8.15 12.69 -12.15
C LEU A 201 9.41 12.94 -11.34
N LEU A 202 9.55 12.27 -10.22
CA LEU A 202 10.83 12.19 -9.50
C LEU A 202 11.86 11.48 -10.38
N GLU A 203 13.09 12.01 -10.47
CA GLU A 203 14.08 11.54 -11.44
C GLU A 203 14.59 10.12 -11.15
N LYS A 204 14.95 9.86 -9.89
CA LYS A 204 15.58 8.60 -9.45
C LYS A 204 14.69 7.79 -8.51
N GLU A 205 13.38 7.89 -8.66
CA GLU A 205 12.43 7.15 -7.82
C GLU A 205 12.71 5.65 -7.78
N ARG A 206 12.57 5.06 -6.60
CA ARG A 206 12.62 3.63 -6.33
C ARG A 206 11.30 3.13 -5.75
N CYS A 207 11.15 1.82 -5.65
CA CYS A 207 10.03 1.26 -4.89
C CYS A 207 10.10 1.71 -3.43
N CYS A 208 8.98 2.15 -2.85
CA CYS A 208 8.87 2.62 -1.45
C CYS A 208 9.45 1.65 -0.41
N GLY A 209 9.65 0.39 -0.76
CA GLY A 209 10.32 -0.60 0.08
C GLY A 209 9.40 -1.46 0.94
N ILE A 210 8.08 -1.26 0.95
CA ILE A 210 7.17 -2.05 1.80
C ILE A 210 7.28 -3.56 1.56
N ALA A 211 7.42 -4.01 0.30
CA ALA A 211 7.61 -5.41 -0.03
C ALA A 211 8.98 -5.95 0.43
N LEU A 212 10.02 -5.10 0.38
CA LEU A 212 11.35 -5.43 0.89
C LEU A 212 11.34 -5.59 2.41
N ILE A 213 10.73 -4.63 3.15
CA ILE A 213 10.57 -4.68 4.61
C ILE A 213 9.83 -5.96 5.02
N SER A 214 8.70 -6.25 4.39
CA SER A 214 7.85 -7.41 4.72
C SER A 214 8.56 -8.75 4.52
N ASN A 215 9.57 -8.82 3.66
CA ASN A 215 10.35 -10.03 3.36
C ASN A 215 11.77 -10.02 3.96
N GLY A 216 12.13 -9.01 4.78
CA GLY A 216 13.38 -8.97 5.52
C GLY A 216 14.59 -8.41 4.75
N PHE A 217 14.39 -7.76 3.60
CA PHE A 217 15.47 -7.11 2.81
C PHE A 217 15.71 -5.66 3.26
N ILE A 218 16.04 -5.48 4.53
CA ILE A 218 16.09 -4.17 5.18
C ILE A 218 17.16 -3.25 4.61
N ASP A 219 18.36 -3.75 4.34
CA ASP A 219 19.44 -2.92 3.78
C ASP A 219 19.06 -2.39 2.38
N LYS A 220 18.38 -3.22 1.58
CA LYS A 220 17.88 -2.80 0.27
C LYS A 220 16.75 -1.80 0.39
N ALA A 221 15.82 -2.01 1.33
CA ALA A 221 14.74 -1.07 1.62
C ALA A 221 15.29 0.28 2.07
N LYS A 222 16.27 0.29 2.98
CA LYS A 222 16.94 1.51 3.44
C LYS A 222 17.65 2.25 2.31
N LYS A 223 18.35 1.53 1.43
CA LYS A 223 18.98 2.13 0.25
C LYS A 223 17.96 2.80 -0.68
N ASN A 224 16.83 2.14 -0.94
CA ASN A 224 15.76 2.73 -1.73
C ASN A 224 15.19 3.98 -1.04
N ALA A 225 14.85 3.88 0.24
CA ALA A 225 14.32 4.98 1.04
C ALA A 225 15.25 6.21 1.03
N THR A 226 16.57 6.00 1.15
CA THR A 226 17.56 7.10 1.10
C THR A 226 17.54 7.82 -0.28
N ILE A 227 17.38 7.06 -1.38
CA ILE A 227 17.26 7.63 -2.73
C ILE A 227 15.95 8.40 -2.87
N ASP A 228 14.84 7.80 -2.45
CA ASP A 228 13.52 8.41 -2.55
C ASP A 228 13.42 9.70 -1.72
N GLU A 229 13.97 9.69 -0.49
CA GLU A 229 14.02 10.87 0.37
C GLU A 229 14.84 12.01 -0.25
N ALA A 230 15.97 11.71 -0.89
CA ALA A 230 16.75 12.71 -1.58
C ALA A 230 15.98 13.38 -2.74
N GLU A 231 15.23 12.57 -3.51
CA GLU A 231 14.40 13.08 -4.61
C GLU A 231 13.19 13.87 -4.09
N ILE A 232 12.57 13.42 -3.00
CA ILE A 232 11.47 14.13 -2.34
C ILE A 232 11.94 15.47 -1.78
N ARG A 233 13.10 15.51 -1.12
CA ARG A 233 13.73 16.77 -0.65
C ARG A 233 13.99 17.75 -1.78
N LYS A 234 14.54 17.27 -2.90
CA LYS A 234 14.74 18.07 -4.11
C LYS A 234 13.42 18.64 -4.64
N SER A 235 12.34 17.87 -4.62
CA SER A 235 11.01 18.34 -5.01
C SER A 235 10.47 19.40 -4.04
N VAL A 236 10.40 19.05 -2.77
CA VAL A 236 9.72 19.86 -1.74
C VAL A 236 10.51 21.11 -1.38
N ILE A 237 11.82 20.99 -1.20
CA ILE A 237 12.66 22.08 -0.69
C ILE A 237 13.16 22.96 -1.82
N ASP A 238 13.74 22.38 -2.88
CA ASP A 238 14.36 23.16 -3.94
C ASP A 238 13.33 23.68 -4.96
N LYS A 239 12.42 22.78 -5.42
CA LYS A 239 11.41 23.14 -6.43
C LYS A 239 10.12 23.70 -5.83
N LYS A 240 9.90 23.60 -4.50
CA LYS A 240 8.66 23.99 -3.80
C LYS A 240 7.41 23.26 -4.31
N LEU A 241 7.56 22.01 -4.76
CA LEU A 241 6.48 21.18 -5.28
C LEU A 241 6.10 20.11 -4.26
N PRO A 242 4.81 19.98 -3.91
CA PRO A 242 4.35 18.85 -3.10
C PRO A 242 4.51 17.55 -3.89
N VAL A 243 4.66 16.44 -3.18
CA VAL A 243 4.76 15.11 -3.77
C VAL A 243 3.45 14.37 -3.56
N ILE A 244 2.84 13.93 -4.64
CA ILE A 244 1.60 13.15 -4.59
C ILE A 244 1.84 11.69 -4.99
N THR A 245 1.02 10.81 -4.48
CA THR A 245 1.06 9.37 -4.74
C THR A 245 -0.35 8.84 -5.07
N THR A 246 -0.43 7.66 -5.67
CA THR A 246 -1.70 6.96 -5.92
C THR A 246 -1.87 5.69 -5.08
N SER A 247 -0.95 5.37 -4.19
CA SER A 247 -1.00 4.17 -3.34
C SER A 247 -0.96 4.54 -1.86
N SER A 248 -1.98 4.16 -1.11
CA SER A 248 -2.02 4.36 0.35
C SER A 248 -0.87 3.64 1.06
N SER A 249 -0.43 2.49 0.54
CA SER A 249 0.71 1.76 1.10
C SER A 249 2.04 2.47 0.85
N CYS A 250 2.27 2.98 -0.37
CA CYS A 250 3.48 3.76 -0.67
C CYS A 250 3.50 5.05 0.15
N THR A 251 2.37 5.77 0.22
CA THR A 251 2.27 7.00 1.02
C THR A 251 2.62 6.75 2.48
N PHE A 252 2.01 5.73 3.09
CA PHE A 252 2.27 5.37 4.47
C PHE A 252 3.74 4.99 4.69
N THR A 253 4.32 4.17 3.81
CA THR A 253 5.71 3.74 3.93
C THR A 253 6.68 4.91 3.87
N VAL A 254 6.51 5.82 2.90
CA VAL A 254 7.36 7.02 2.76
C VAL A 254 7.20 7.96 3.97
N ARG A 255 5.99 8.18 4.45
CA ARG A 255 5.72 9.10 5.56
C ARG A 255 6.14 8.58 6.93
N ASP A 256 5.93 7.28 7.17
CA ASP A 256 6.09 6.67 8.51
C ASP A 256 7.24 5.65 8.57
N GLU A 257 7.24 4.62 7.70
CA GLU A 257 8.15 3.48 7.84
C GLU A 257 9.59 3.81 7.43
N HIS A 258 9.82 4.76 6.53
CA HIS A 258 11.16 5.23 6.19
C HIS A 258 11.90 5.73 7.45
N SER A 259 11.25 6.49 8.31
CA SER A 259 11.87 6.94 9.57
C SER A 259 11.84 5.87 10.65
N HIS A 260 10.66 5.28 10.93
CA HIS A 260 10.49 4.40 12.09
C HIS A 260 11.15 3.04 11.95
N LEU A 261 11.11 2.43 10.74
CA LEU A 261 11.66 1.09 10.52
C LEU A 261 13.04 1.09 9.86
N LEU A 262 13.33 2.09 9.01
CA LEU A 262 14.57 2.13 8.24
C LEU A 262 15.56 3.18 8.77
N GLY A 263 15.15 4.06 9.69
CA GLY A 263 15.98 5.12 10.25
C GLY A 263 16.44 6.13 9.22
N VAL A 264 15.62 6.42 8.21
CA VAL A 264 15.86 7.46 7.20
C VAL A 264 15.05 8.68 7.58
N ASP A 265 15.71 9.79 7.91
CA ASP A 265 15.04 11.02 8.33
C ASP A 265 14.24 11.65 7.20
N ASN A 266 12.93 11.73 7.37
CA ASN A 266 11.98 12.36 6.46
C ASN A 266 11.20 13.52 7.11
N SER A 267 11.60 13.95 8.31
CA SER A 267 10.86 14.91 9.15
C SER A 267 10.56 16.22 8.44
N SER A 268 11.48 16.70 7.60
CA SER A 268 11.35 17.99 6.89
C SER A 268 10.42 17.94 5.66
N VAL A 269 10.08 16.75 5.17
CA VAL A 269 9.36 16.60 3.88
C VAL A 269 8.11 15.73 3.94
N LYS A 270 7.98 14.87 4.95
CA LYS A 270 6.89 13.87 5.04
C LYS A 270 5.49 14.50 4.94
N ASP A 271 5.30 15.72 5.46
CA ASP A 271 4.00 16.39 5.45
C ASP A 271 3.62 16.95 4.08
N GLN A 272 4.59 17.05 3.16
CA GLN A 272 4.38 17.40 1.77
C GLN A 272 4.19 16.19 0.85
N VAL A 273 4.18 14.98 1.41
CA VAL A 273 3.87 13.74 0.69
C VAL A 273 2.45 13.32 1.01
N GLU A 274 1.56 13.32 0.03
CA GLU A 274 0.15 12.99 0.25
C GLU A 274 -0.46 12.16 -0.90
N LEU A 275 -1.63 11.55 -0.63
CA LEU A 275 -2.40 10.89 -1.67
C LEU A 275 -2.99 11.93 -2.63
N ALA A 276 -2.99 11.61 -3.92
CA ALA A 276 -3.56 12.45 -4.96
C ALA A 276 -5.06 12.72 -4.69
N THR A 277 -5.81 11.75 -4.18
CA THR A 277 -7.21 11.93 -3.80
C THR A 277 -7.37 12.98 -2.68
N ARG A 278 -6.47 12.97 -1.69
CA ARG A 278 -6.49 14.00 -0.64
C ARG A 278 -6.11 15.37 -1.19
N TYR A 279 -5.06 15.44 -2.01
CA TYR A 279 -4.62 16.68 -2.64
C TYR A 279 -5.73 17.32 -3.47
N ILE A 280 -6.36 16.55 -4.35
CA ILE A 280 -7.44 17.01 -5.22
C ILE A 280 -8.66 17.47 -4.41
N TYR A 281 -9.08 16.70 -3.40
CA TYR A 281 -10.21 17.09 -2.56
C TYR A 281 -9.95 18.41 -1.84
N ARG A 282 -8.78 18.58 -1.26
CA ARG A 282 -8.41 19.83 -0.57
C ARG A 282 -8.41 21.01 -1.52
N LEU A 283 -7.88 20.84 -2.73
CA LEU A 283 -7.91 21.88 -3.76
C LEU A 283 -9.33 22.29 -4.11
N LEU A 284 -10.20 21.32 -4.42
CA LEU A 284 -11.59 21.58 -4.77
C LEU A 284 -12.39 22.21 -3.62
N SER A 285 -12.05 21.89 -2.37
CA SER A 285 -12.70 22.45 -1.19
C SER A 285 -12.22 23.87 -0.85
N SER A 286 -11.05 24.28 -1.34
CA SER A 286 -10.43 25.60 -1.04
C SER A 286 -10.46 26.59 -2.21
N SER A 287 -11.04 26.21 -3.35
CA SER A 287 -11.10 27.05 -4.55
C SER A 287 -12.45 26.92 -5.24
N ASP A 288 -12.75 27.84 -6.15
CA ASP A 288 -13.94 27.79 -7.01
C ASP A 288 -13.81 26.78 -8.18
N THR A 289 -12.67 26.10 -8.25
CA THR A 289 -12.40 25.09 -9.30
C THR A 289 -13.34 23.90 -9.15
N LYS A 290 -13.93 23.46 -10.23
CA LYS A 290 -14.85 22.30 -10.23
C LYS A 290 -14.46 21.32 -11.32
N LEU A 291 -14.60 20.03 -11.03
CA LEU A 291 -14.58 18.97 -12.02
C LEU A 291 -15.96 18.87 -12.68
N LYS A 292 -15.99 18.71 -14.00
CA LYS A 292 -17.22 18.47 -14.75
C LYS A 292 -17.35 16.98 -15.02
N PHE A 293 -18.52 16.42 -14.71
CA PHE A 293 -18.76 15.00 -14.79
C PHE A 293 -19.94 14.66 -15.69
N LYS A 294 -19.79 13.59 -16.46
CA LYS A 294 -20.89 12.88 -17.11
C LYS A 294 -21.80 12.27 -16.04
N ASN A 295 -23.08 12.29 -16.28
CA ASN A 295 -24.05 11.60 -15.41
C ASN A 295 -23.87 10.08 -15.55
N LYS A 296 -23.52 9.40 -14.47
CA LYS A 296 -23.25 7.96 -14.45
C LYS A 296 -23.76 7.34 -13.16
N PRO A 297 -25.02 6.88 -13.10
CA PRO A 297 -25.52 6.17 -11.93
C PRO A 297 -24.65 4.96 -11.65
N LEU A 298 -24.14 4.85 -10.39
CA LEU A 298 -23.26 3.76 -9.98
C LEU A 298 -23.28 3.58 -8.46
N LYS A 299 -23.42 2.35 -8.00
CA LYS A 299 -23.34 1.97 -6.58
C LYS A 299 -21.95 1.42 -6.28
N ILE A 300 -21.17 2.19 -5.54
CA ILE A 300 -19.78 1.88 -5.24
C ILE A 300 -19.64 1.42 -3.79
N ALA A 301 -19.05 0.23 -3.60
CA ALA A 301 -18.52 -0.19 -2.31
C ALA A 301 -17.10 0.37 -2.13
N TYR A 302 -16.88 1.21 -1.14
CA TYR A 302 -15.53 1.69 -0.85
C TYR A 302 -14.87 0.83 0.24
N HIS A 303 -13.78 0.14 -0.11
CA HIS A 303 -12.94 -0.57 0.84
C HIS A 303 -11.81 0.32 1.32
N THR A 304 -11.76 0.59 2.64
CA THR A 304 -10.67 1.33 3.28
C THR A 304 -9.45 0.42 3.49
N PRO A 305 -8.34 0.63 2.78
CA PRO A 305 -7.10 -0.10 3.02
C PRO A 305 -6.55 0.16 4.43
N CYS A 306 -5.85 -0.82 5.00
CA CYS A 306 -5.33 -0.71 6.36
C CYS A 306 -4.40 0.50 6.57
N HIS A 307 -3.50 0.78 5.63
CA HIS A 307 -2.62 1.94 5.69
C HIS A 307 -3.37 3.26 5.48
N MET A 308 -4.43 3.26 4.67
CA MET A 308 -5.33 4.41 4.53
C MET A 308 -6.04 4.73 5.85
N ALA A 309 -6.54 3.69 6.54
CA ALA A 309 -7.13 3.84 7.87
C ALA A 309 -6.12 4.40 8.89
N LYS A 310 -4.86 3.95 8.83
CA LYS A 310 -3.77 4.46 9.69
C LYS A 310 -3.43 5.93 9.41
N LEU A 311 -3.49 6.35 8.14
CA LEU A 311 -3.32 7.76 7.74
C LEU A 311 -4.52 8.64 8.15
N GLY A 312 -5.70 8.05 8.38
CA GLY A 312 -6.94 8.79 8.66
C GLY A 312 -7.53 9.49 7.43
N TRP A 313 -7.24 9.03 6.22
CA TRP A 313 -7.53 9.77 4.98
C TRP A 313 -8.66 9.18 4.11
N THR A 314 -9.38 8.18 4.62
CA THR A 314 -10.53 7.54 3.93
C THR A 314 -11.54 8.56 3.41
N TYR A 315 -11.84 9.58 4.22
CA TYR A 315 -12.80 10.63 3.92
C TYR A 315 -12.57 11.28 2.54
N TYR A 316 -11.32 11.59 2.21
CA TYR A 316 -10.99 12.34 0.99
C TYR A 316 -11.35 11.56 -0.29
N SER A 317 -11.04 10.28 -0.36
CA SER A 317 -11.36 9.45 -1.52
C SER A 317 -12.86 9.22 -1.66
N VAL A 318 -13.56 9.05 -0.55
CA VAL A 318 -15.02 8.86 -0.51
C VAL A 318 -15.74 10.12 -1.00
N GLU A 319 -15.36 11.28 -0.48
CA GLU A 319 -16.01 12.54 -0.86
C GLU A 319 -15.71 12.95 -2.31
N LEU A 320 -14.53 12.64 -2.84
CA LEU A 320 -14.24 12.83 -4.26
C LEU A 320 -15.15 11.98 -5.15
N LEU A 321 -15.40 10.73 -4.79
CA LEU A 321 -16.29 9.86 -5.57
C LEU A 321 -17.74 10.36 -5.55
N LYS A 322 -18.20 10.93 -4.43
CA LYS A 322 -19.54 11.52 -4.29
C LYS A 322 -19.76 12.78 -5.13
N LEU A 323 -18.69 13.42 -5.64
CA LEU A 323 -18.83 14.55 -6.56
C LEU A 323 -19.38 14.12 -7.93
N ILE A 324 -19.30 12.85 -8.29
CA ILE A 324 -19.83 12.33 -9.56
C ILE A 324 -21.35 12.22 -9.44
N PRO A 325 -22.14 12.85 -10.32
CA PRO A 325 -23.60 12.83 -10.27
C PRO A 325 -24.18 11.42 -10.28
N ASN A 326 -25.15 11.17 -9.40
CA ASN A 326 -25.85 9.89 -9.23
C ASN A 326 -24.94 8.69 -8.86
N VAL A 327 -23.78 8.96 -8.26
CA VAL A 327 -22.94 7.93 -7.65
C VAL A 327 -23.30 7.81 -6.16
N GLU A 328 -23.64 6.59 -5.73
CA GLU A 328 -23.84 6.22 -4.34
C GLU A 328 -22.58 5.53 -3.83
N VAL A 329 -21.97 6.05 -2.77
CA VAL A 329 -20.77 5.45 -2.17
C VAL A 329 -21.08 4.92 -0.77
N THR A 330 -20.97 3.61 -0.60
CA THR A 330 -21.07 2.95 0.69
C THR A 330 -19.66 2.58 1.19
N VAL A 331 -19.26 3.15 2.31
CA VAL A 331 -18.01 2.75 2.98
C VAL A 331 -18.25 1.42 3.69
N LEU A 332 -17.54 0.39 3.27
CA LEU A 332 -17.65 -0.94 3.88
C LEU A 332 -17.11 -0.94 5.31
N GLU A 333 -17.60 -1.88 6.13
CA GLU A 333 -17.01 -2.09 7.45
C GLU A 333 -15.50 -2.30 7.36
N SER A 334 -14.80 -1.80 8.37
CA SER A 334 -13.34 -1.85 8.40
C SER A 334 -12.82 -3.29 8.59
N ASN A 335 -12.91 -4.11 7.55
CA ASN A 335 -12.34 -5.46 7.48
C ASN A 335 -11.06 -5.46 6.64
N CYS A 336 -10.08 -6.30 7.01
CA CYS A 336 -8.86 -6.45 6.22
C CYS A 336 -9.12 -7.34 5.01
N CYS A 337 -8.54 -7.03 3.85
CA CYS A 337 -8.63 -7.91 2.67
C CYS A 337 -7.81 -9.21 2.80
N GLY A 338 -6.89 -9.27 3.76
CA GLY A 338 -6.10 -10.46 4.09
C GLY A 338 -4.82 -10.66 3.27
N ILE A 339 -4.60 -9.94 2.17
CA ILE A 339 -3.41 -10.17 1.32
C ILE A 339 -2.11 -9.70 1.96
N ALA A 340 -2.12 -8.56 2.66
CA ALA A 340 -0.98 -7.97 3.34
C ALA A 340 0.30 -7.95 2.47
N GLY A 341 0.24 -7.25 1.36
CA GLY A 341 1.34 -7.15 0.39
C GLY A 341 1.67 -8.52 -0.20
N THR A 342 2.76 -9.13 0.25
CA THR A 342 3.24 -10.42 -0.26
C THR A 342 2.82 -11.63 0.58
N PHE A 343 2.23 -11.42 1.76
CA PHE A 343 1.86 -12.49 2.70
C PHE A 343 0.89 -13.51 2.09
N GLY A 344 -0.20 -13.05 1.49
CA GLY A 344 -1.22 -13.92 0.92
C GLY A 344 -0.80 -14.68 -0.33
N PHE A 345 0.31 -14.35 -0.99
CA PHE A 345 0.83 -15.11 -2.12
C PHE A 345 1.52 -16.41 -1.67
N LYS A 346 2.01 -16.45 -0.44
CA LYS A 346 2.75 -17.59 0.10
C LYS A 346 1.82 -18.76 0.36
N LYS A 347 2.22 -19.97 -0.08
CA LYS A 347 1.41 -21.20 0.02
C LYS A 347 0.91 -21.45 1.45
N GLU A 348 1.81 -21.32 2.41
CA GLU A 348 1.52 -21.52 3.84
C GLU A 348 0.53 -20.52 4.43
N ASN A 349 0.33 -19.37 3.79
CA ASN A 349 -0.51 -18.29 4.29
C ASN A 349 -1.83 -18.15 3.55
N HIS A 350 -2.05 -18.90 2.46
CA HIS A 350 -3.18 -18.70 1.56
C HIS A 350 -4.52 -18.81 2.28
N GLU A 351 -4.71 -19.88 3.07
CA GLU A 351 -5.97 -20.11 3.80
C GLU A 351 -6.20 -19.06 4.89
N VAL A 352 -5.16 -18.68 5.63
CA VAL A 352 -5.26 -17.63 6.64
C VAL A 352 -5.59 -16.29 5.97
N SER A 353 -4.93 -15.98 4.85
CA SER A 353 -5.18 -14.77 4.06
C SER A 353 -6.63 -14.71 3.58
N LYS A 354 -7.19 -15.82 3.06
CA LYS A 354 -8.58 -15.90 2.63
C LYS A 354 -9.53 -15.68 3.80
N LYS A 355 -9.36 -16.43 4.91
CA LYS A 355 -10.22 -16.32 6.11
C LYS A 355 -10.24 -14.91 6.69
N ILE A 356 -9.11 -14.19 6.65
CA ILE A 356 -9.06 -12.77 7.06
C ILE A 356 -9.95 -11.91 6.17
N GLY A 357 -9.99 -12.18 4.86
CA GLY A 357 -10.74 -11.41 3.88
C GLY A 357 -12.23 -11.78 3.77
N ASP A 358 -12.63 -12.98 4.21
CA ASP A 358 -13.99 -13.49 4.02
C ASP A 358 -15.10 -12.52 4.49
N PRO A 359 -14.99 -11.81 5.63
CA PRO A 359 -16.01 -10.83 6.02
C PRO A 359 -16.15 -9.69 5.01
N LEU A 360 -15.05 -9.21 4.46
CA LEU A 360 -15.05 -8.18 3.41
C LEU A 360 -15.68 -8.69 2.11
N PHE A 361 -15.31 -9.91 1.70
CA PHE A 361 -15.81 -10.50 0.45
C PHE A 361 -17.31 -10.71 0.52
N ASN A 362 -17.82 -11.20 1.66
CA ASN A 362 -19.26 -11.36 1.88
C ASN A 362 -20.01 -10.02 1.80
N GLN A 363 -19.50 -8.94 2.41
CA GLN A 363 -20.13 -7.62 2.30
C GLN A 363 -20.20 -7.14 0.84
N ILE A 364 -19.14 -7.36 0.06
CA ILE A 364 -19.08 -6.96 -1.35
C ILE A 364 -20.10 -7.77 -2.18
N GLU A 365 -20.17 -9.07 -2.00
CA GLU A 365 -21.05 -9.94 -2.79
C GLU A 365 -22.53 -9.75 -2.46
N THR A 366 -22.87 -9.50 -1.20
CA THR A 366 -24.26 -9.36 -0.75
C THR A 366 -24.81 -7.93 -0.80
N GLY A 367 -23.93 -6.93 -0.96
CA GLY A 367 -24.32 -5.51 -0.84
C GLY A 367 -24.93 -4.88 -2.09
N GLY A 368 -25.10 -5.62 -3.19
CA GLY A 368 -25.74 -5.09 -4.41
C GLY A 368 -24.97 -3.98 -5.13
N PHE A 369 -23.64 -3.96 -4.99
CA PHE A 369 -22.77 -2.96 -5.59
C PHE A 369 -22.44 -3.27 -7.06
N ASP A 370 -22.25 -2.22 -7.87
CA ASP A 370 -21.79 -2.35 -9.24
C ASP A 370 -20.28 -2.49 -9.34
N LEU A 371 -19.55 -1.83 -8.42
CA LEU A 371 -18.10 -1.68 -8.44
C LEU A 371 -17.56 -1.55 -7.01
N VAL A 372 -16.33 -2.00 -6.81
CA VAL A 372 -15.54 -1.72 -5.59
C VAL A 372 -14.49 -0.66 -5.86
N ALA A 373 -14.30 0.27 -4.93
CA ALA A 373 -13.23 1.26 -4.98
C ALA A 373 -12.23 1.07 -3.83
N THR A 374 -10.94 1.22 -4.11
CA THR A 374 -9.88 1.18 -3.08
C THR A 374 -8.59 1.88 -3.53
N ASP A 375 -7.89 2.55 -2.61
CA ASP A 375 -6.59 3.21 -2.85
C ASP A 375 -5.39 2.27 -2.61
N CYS A 376 -5.57 0.97 -2.80
CA CYS A 376 -4.53 -0.02 -2.59
C CYS A 376 -4.58 -1.13 -3.64
N GLU A 377 -3.53 -1.24 -4.41
CA GLU A 377 -3.36 -2.21 -5.49
C GLU A 377 -3.43 -3.67 -5.01
N THR A 378 -2.85 -3.96 -3.84
CA THR A 378 -2.88 -5.33 -3.32
C THR A 378 -4.27 -5.70 -2.79
N CYS A 379 -5.01 -4.76 -2.21
CA CYS A 379 -6.41 -4.97 -1.85
C CYS A 379 -7.26 -5.23 -3.10
N LYS A 380 -7.04 -4.47 -4.20
CA LYS A 380 -7.70 -4.72 -5.49
C LYS A 380 -7.50 -6.17 -5.95
N TRP A 381 -6.26 -6.65 -5.99
CA TRP A 381 -5.97 -8.03 -6.43
C TRP A 381 -6.66 -9.09 -5.55
N GLN A 382 -6.74 -8.86 -4.25
CA GLN A 382 -7.38 -9.79 -3.34
C GLN A 382 -8.92 -9.81 -3.51
N ILE A 383 -9.52 -8.63 -3.63
CA ILE A 383 -10.96 -8.48 -3.85
C ILE A 383 -11.36 -9.13 -5.17
N GLU A 384 -10.70 -8.81 -6.28
CA GLU A 384 -10.98 -9.39 -7.60
C GLU A 384 -10.71 -10.90 -7.69
N MET A 385 -9.88 -11.45 -6.78
CA MET A 385 -9.64 -12.89 -6.73
C MET A 385 -10.78 -13.65 -6.04
N PHE A 386 -11.41 -13.05 -5.03
CA PHE A 386 -12.38 -13.73 -4.16
C PHE A 386 -13.80 -13.19 -4.26
N THR A 387 -14.02 -12.22 -5.14
CA THR A 387 -15.35 -11.69 -5.46
C THR A 387 -15.59 -11.64 -6.97
N THR A 388 -16.86 -11.52 -7.36
CA THR A 388 -17.26 -11.32 -8.76
C THR A 388 -17.15 -9.87 -9.21
N LYS A 389 -16.86 -8.95 -8.29
CA LYS A 389 -16.90 -7.51 -8.54
C LYS A 389 -15.56 -6.99 -9.03
N LYS A 390 -15.61 -6.11 -10.02
CA LYS A 390 -14.46 -5.34 -10.46
C LYS A 390 -14.05 -4.36 -9.36
N CYS A 391 -12.76 -4.18 -9.16
CA CYS A 391 -12.23 -3.23 -8.18
C CYS A 391 -11.34 -2.20 -8.89
N GLU A 392 -11.60 -0.92 -8.66
CA GLU A 392 -10.87 0.17 -9.31
C GLU A 392 -10.33 1.19 -8.30
N HIS A 393 -9.35 1.95 -8.72
CA HIS A 393 -8.85 3.07 -7.95
C HIS A 393 -9.80 4.27 -8.08
N PRO A 394 -10.08 5.04 -7.01
CA PRO A 394 -10.95 6.22 -7.09
C PRO A 394 -10.62 7.17 -8.22
N LEU A 395 -9.32 7.44 -8.48
CA LEU A 395 -8.90 8.32 -9.58
C LEU A 395 -9.26 7.77 -10.96
N SER A 396 -9.22 6.44 -11.17
CA SER A 396 -9.66 5.86 -12.44
C SER A 396 -11.16 5.99 -12.63
N ILE A 397 -11.94 5.86 -11.55
CA ILE A 397 -13.40 6.06 -11.59
C ILE A 397 -13.70 7.52 -11.95
N ILE A 398 -13.02 8.47 -11.30
CA ILE A 398 -13.15 9.91 -11.53
C ILE A 398 -12.74 10.25 -12.98
N ALA A 399 -11.59 9.81 -13.44
CA ALA A 399 -11.09 10.07 -14.79
C ALA A 399 -12.04 9.56 -15.90
N ASN A 400 -12.70 8.42 -15.65
CA ASN A 400 -13.69 7.83 -16.56
C ASN A 400 -15.05 8.56 -16.53
N ALA A 401 -15.33 9.29 -15.46
CA ALA A 401 -16.55 10.09 -15.30
C ALA A 401 -16.40 11.54 -15.77
N LEU A 402 -15.18 12.04 -15.99
CA LEU A 402 -14.97 13.41 -16.50
C LEU A 402 -15.61 13.59 -17.86
N GLU A 403 -16.17 14.79 -18.09
CA GLU A 403 -16.49 15.27 -19.43
C GLU A 403 -15.21 15.41 -20.27
N ASP A 404 -15.34 15.26 -21.58
CA ASP A 404 -14.20 15.36 -22.52
C ASP A 404 -13.76 16.80 -22.69
#